data_b2ca0ca97166b4aa42b774d015b90535
#
_entry.id   b2ca0ca97166b4aa42b774d015b90535
#
_cell.length_a   1.000
_cell.length_b   1.000
_cell.length_c   1.000
_cell.angle_alpha   90.00
_cell.angle_beta   90.00
_cell.angle_gamma   90.00
#
_symmetry.space_group_name_H-M   'P 1'
#
loop_
_entity.id
_entity.type
_entity.pdbx_description
1 polymer ?
#
loop_
_entity_poly.entity_id
_entity_poly.type
_entity_poly.pdbx_seq_one_letter_code
_entity_poly.pdbx_strand_id
1 'polypeptide(L)'
;KQHPLVKNSPMKTIFNDWLNAKESGVDSRRVSEAVIGAIEGSSVSDQEAKKLIEEMKERKDYLVKRSQWIVGGDGWAYDIGYGGLDHVLASGEDINVLVYDTEIYSNTGGQASKSTPVAAMAKFAAAGKRSKKKDLGMMAMSYGNVYVAQVGMGADKNQVLKAIREAEAYD
;
A
#
# COMPACT_ATOMS: atom_id res chain seq x y z
N LYS A 1 -16.25 9.79 -21.84
CA LYS A 1 -16.32 10.08 -23.30
C LYS A 1 -15.04 10.84 -23.66
N GLN A 2 -14.25 10.35 -24.64
CA GLN A 2 -13.04 11.05 -25.07
C GLN A 2 -13.42 12.38 -25.75
N HIS A 3 -12.72 13.45 -25.37
CA HIS A 3 -12.89 14.76 -26.01
C HIS A 3 -12.57 14.68 -27.52
N PRO A 4 -13.35 15.32 -28.41
CA PRO A 4 -13.14 15.23 -29.87
C PRO A 4 -11.72 15.54 -30.32
N LEU A 5 -11.00 16.45 -29.66
CA LEU A 5 -9.63 16.82 -29.96
C LEU A 5 -8.62 15.67 -29.70
N VAL A 6 -8.95 14.71 -28.84
CA VAL A 6 -8.09 13.57 -28.56
C VAL A 6 -8.29 12.43 -29.57
N LYS A 7 -9.48 12.36 -30.22
CA LYS A 7 -9.83 11.24 -31.11
C LYS A 7 -8.87 10.99 -32.28
N ASN A 8 -8.24 12.04 -32.82
CA ASN A 8 -7.34 11.97 -33.97
C ASN A 8 -5.94 12.51 -33.69
N SER A 9 -5.57 12.70 -32.44
CA SER A 9 -4.27 13.25 -32.02
C SER A 9 -3.27 12.13 -31.72
N PRO A 10 -1.97 12.32 -31.92
CA PRO A 10 -0.92 11.44 -31.39
C PRO A 10 -1.02 11.20 -29.88
N MET A 11 -1.60 12.13 -29.13
CA MET A 11 -1.88 11.99 -27.71
C MET A 11 -2.86 10.86 -27.38
N LYS A 12 -3.71 10.44 -28.35
CA LYS A 12 -4.68 9.35 -28.12
C LYS A 12 -4.01 8.06 -27.67
N THR A 13 -2.94 7.66 -28.33
CA THR A 13 -2.19 6.45 -27.97
C THR A 13 -1.62 6.59 -26.57
N ILE A 14 -0.96 7.71 -26.27
CA ILE A 14 -0.36 8.00 -24.97
C ILE A 14 -1.39 7.92 -23.83
N PHE A 15 -2.56 8.55 -24.01
CA PHE A 15 -3.63 8.49 -23.02
C PHE A 15 -4.25 7.10 -22.88
N ASN A 16 -4.39 6.36 -23.98
CA ASN A 16 -4.87 4.97 -23.91
C ASN A 16 -3.87 4.06 -23.20
N ASP A 17 -2.59 4.20 -23.48
CA ASP A 17 -1.53 3.45 -22.80
C ASP A 17 -1.55 3.75 -21.29
N TRP A 18 -1.74 5.01 -20.91
CA TRP A 18 -1.89 5.38 -19.52
C TRP A 18 -3.15 4.80 -18.88
N LEU A 19 -4.31 4.86 -19.54
CA LEU A 19 -5.55 4.28 -19.04
C LEU A 19 -5.44 2.77 -18.81
N ASN A 20 -4.68 2.07 -19.64
CA ASN A 20 -4.48 0.62 -19.54
C ASN A 20 -3.46 0.23 -18.45
N ALA A 21 -2.52 1.10 -18.12
CA ALA A 21 -1.40 0.79 -17.22
C ALA A 21 -1.39 1.64 -15.93
N LYS A 22 -2.35 2.55 -15.73
CA LYS A 22 -2.38 3.48 -14.58
C LYS A 22 -2.48 2.78 -13.22
N GLU A 23 -3.05 1.57 -13.17
CA GLU A 23 -3.13 0.76 -11.96
C GLU A 23 -1.92 -0.17 -11.77
N SER A 24 -1.01 -0.27 -12.73
CA SER A 24 0.21 -1.06 -12.60
C SER A 24 1.26 -0.30 -11.79
N GLY A 25 1.73 -0.86 -10.67
CA GLY A 25 2.80 -0.29 -9.85
C GLY A 25 4.11 -0.10 -10.63
N VAL A 26 4.39 -0.99 -11.59
CA VAL A 26 5.63 -0.96 -12.40
C VAL A 26 5.52 0.01 -13.58
N ASP A 27 4.40 -0.06 -14.33
CA ASP A 27 4.25 0.66 -15.59
C ASP A 27 3.68 2.06 -15.44
N SER A 28 2.93 2.35 -14.37
CA SER A 28 2.24 3.63 -14.18
C SER A 28 3.17 4.83 -14.26
N ARG A 29 4.39 4.73 -13.73
CA ARG A 29 5.38 5.81 -13.80
C ARG A 29 5.79 6.11 -15.24
N ARG A 30 6.15 5.08 -16.00
CA ARG A 30 6.58 5.21 -17.41
C ARG A 30 5.49 5.84 -18.29
N VAL A 31 4.25 5.34 -18.16
CA VAL A 31 3.15 5.89 -18.97
C VAL A 31 2.73 7.28 -18.51
N SER A 32 2.85 7.59 -17.22
CA SER A 32 2.59 8.94 -16.69
C SER A 32 3.62 9.96 -17.16
N GLU A 33 4.90 9.61 -17.22
CA GLU A 33 5.95 10.45 -17.78
C GLU A 33 5.67 10.79 -19.26
N ALA A 34 5.19 9.81 -20.04
CA ALA A 34 4.77 10.05 -21.42
C ALA A 34 3.58 11.02 -21.52
N VAL A 35 2.58 10.89 -20.63
CA VAL A 35 1.44 11.83 -20.56
C VAL A 35 1.93 13.23 -20.18
N ILE A 36 2.77 13.35 -19.14
CA ILE A 36 3.31 14.64 -18.70
C ILE A 36 4.08 15.32 -19.85
N GLY A 37 4.98 14.60 -20.52
CA GLY A 37 5.68 15.15 -21.68
C GLY A 37 4.76 15.59 -22.81
N ALA A 38 3.69 14.84 -23.08
CA ALA A 38 2.71 15.19 -24.11
C ALA A 38 1.90 16.44 -23.75
N ILE A 39 1.46 16.61 -22.49
CA ILE A 39 0.69 17.79 -22.05
C ILE A 39 1.56 19.04 -21.91
N GLU A 40 2.84 18.91 -21.49
CA GLU A 40 3.78 20.02 -21.39
C GLU A 40 4.19 20.53 -22.77
N GLY A 41 4.37 19.65 -23.76
CA GLY A 41 4.70 20.01 -25.14
C GLY A 41 3.51 20.40 -26.00
N SER A 42 2.29 20.35 -25.48
CA SER A 42 1.09 20.63 -26.29
C SER A 42 0.80 22.12 -26.41
N SER A 43 0.50 22.53 -27.63
CA SER A 43 -0.06 23.86 -27.94
C SER A 43 -1.45 23.66 -28.54
N VAL A 44 -2.49 23.99 -27.81
CA VAL A 44 -3.90 23.82 -28.22
C VAL A 44 -4.56 25.18 -28.31
N SER A 45 -5.36 25.37 -29.35
CA SER A 45 -6.13 26.63 -29.55
C SER A 45 -7.48 26.64 -28.85
N ASP A 46 -8.04 25.44 -28.63
CA ASP A 46 -9.34 25.29 -27.97
C ASP A 46 -9.28 25.62 -26.47
N GLN A 47 -10.21 26.44 -25.98
CA GLN A 47 -10.24 26.95 -24.61
C GLN A 47 -10.56 25.87 -23.59
N GLU A 48 -11.44 24.92 -23.91
CA GLU A 48 -11.79 23.82 -23.01
C GLU A 48 -10.62 22.85 -22.86
N ALA A 49 -9.95 22.52 -23.98
CA ALA A 49 -8.76 21.69 -23.96
C ALA A 49 -7.59 22.34 -23.18
N LYS A 50 -7.40 23.67 -23.30
CA LYS A 50 -6.41 24.41 -22.50
C LYS A 50 -6.68 24.24 -21.00
N LYS A 51 -7.92 24.45 -20.58
CA LYS A 51 -8.31 24.33 -19.17
C LYS A 51 -8.04 22.91 -18.65
N LEU A 52 -8.39 21.88 -19.43
CA LEU A 52 -8.13 20.48 -19.04
C LEU A 52 -6.63 20.18 -18.93
N ILE A 53 -5.83 20.70 -19.87
CA ILE A 53 -4.37 20.52 -19.83
C ILE A 53 -3.77 21.21 -18.60
N GLU A 54 -4.18 22.42 -18.25
CA GLU A 54 -3.70 23.10 -17.05
C GLU A 54 -4.11 22.35 -15.78
N GLU A 55 -5.35 21.85 -15.70
CA GLU A 55 -5.79 21.03 -14.58
C GLU A 55 -4.98 19.73 -14.46
N MET A 56 -4.64 19.08 -15.56
CA MET A 56 -3.78 17.90 -15.56
C MET A 56 -2.35 18.23 -15.12
N LYS A 57 -1.78 19.38 -15.54
CA LYS A 57 -0.46 19.83 -15.10
C LYS A 57 -0.43 20.09 -13.59
N GLU A 58 -1.45 20.73 -13.04
CA GLU A 58 -1.58 20.96 -11.60
C GLU A 58 -1.65 19.65 -10.81
N ARG A 59 -2.23 18.60 -11.40
CA ARG A 59 -2.46 17.30 -10.78
C ARG A 59 -1.53 16.21 -11.29
N LYS A 60 -0.41 16.55 -11.92
CA LYS A 60 0.52 15.56 -12.53
C LYS A 60 1.01 14.49 -11.58
N ASP A 61 1.16 14.80 -10.29
CA ASP A 61 1.59 13.86 -9.27
C ASP A 61 0.58 12.73 -8.99
N TYR A 62 -0.67 12.89 -9.43
CA TYR A 62 -1.71 11.87 -9.33
C TYR A 62 -1.81 10.96 -10.56
N LEU A 63 -1.02 11.20 -11.59
CA LEU A 63 -0.97 10.34 -12.78
C LEU A 63 -0.19 9.03 -12.54
N VAL A 64 0.67 8.99 -11.52
CA VAL A 64 1.41 7.80 -11.10
C VAL A 64 0.61 7.06 -10.03
N LYS A 65 0.52 5.73 -10.14
CA LYS A 65 -0.06 4.90 -9.07
C LYS A 65 0.68 5.17 -7.76
N ARG A 66 -0.07 5.46 -6.71
CA ARG A 66 0.49 5.68 -5.38
C ARG A 66 0.42 4.41 -4.57
N SER A 67 1.52 4.06 -3.95
CA SER A 67 1.57 3.02 -2.94
C SER A 67 1.06 3.58 -1.60
N GLN A 68 0.18 2.82 -0.94
CA GLN A 68 -0.36 3.19 0.36
C GLN A 68 0.05 2.15 1.40
N TRP A 69 0.66 2.62 2.48
CA TRP A 69 1.14 1.76 3.56
C TRP A 69 0.58 2.20 4.90
N ILE A 70 0.01 1.24 5.63
CA ILE A 70 -0.30 1.38 7.05
C ILE A 70 0.83 0.73 7.83
N VAL A 71 1.44 1.48 8.75
CA VAL A 71 2.57 1.00 9.54
C VAL A 71 2.20 1.09 11.02
N GLY A 72 2.39 0.00 11.77
CA GLY A 72 2.10 -0.01 13.20
C GLY A 72 2.75 -1.16 13.95
N GLY A 73 2.69 -1.10 15.28
CA GLY A 73 3.21 -2.13 16.17
C GLY A 73 2.21 -3.26 16.45
N ASP A 74 2.68 -4.28 17.15
CA ASP A 74 1.87 -5.44 17.53
C ASP A 74 0.70 -5.07 18.45
N GLY A 75 0.87 -4.17 19.39
CA GLY A 75 -0.22 -3.71 20.24
C GLY A 75 -1.39 -3.11 19.46
N TRP A 76 -1.10 -2.37 18.39
CA TRP A 76 -2.11 -1.92 17.45
C TRP A 76 -2.72 -3.09 16.66
N ALA A 77 -1.90 -3.84 15.93
CA ALA A 77 -2.37 -4.82 14.97
C ALA A 77 -3.04 -6.05 15.60
N TYR A 78 -2.53 -6.51 16.76
CA TYR A 78 -3.04 -7.70 17.44
C TYR A 78 -4.17 -7.41 18.43
N ASP A 79 -4.26 -6.17 18.95
CA ASP A 79 -5.17 -5.78 20.04
C ASP A 79 -6.08 -4.61 19.66
N ILE A 80 -5.67 -3.37 19.98
CA ILE A 80 -6.57 -2.22 19.99
C ILE A 80 -7.03 -1.78 18.59
N GLY A 81 -6.24 -2.00 17.56
CA GLY A 81 -6.54 -1.64 16.18
C GLY A 81 -7.01 -2.80 15.31
N TYR A 82 -7.11 -4.02 15.88
CA TYR A 82 -7.39 -5.21 15.08
C TYR A 82 -8.72 -5.12 14.32
N GLY A 83 -9.77 -4.58 14.92
CA GLY A 83 -11.07 -4.44 14.24
C GLY A 83 -10.99 -3.52 13.00
N GLY A 84 -10.20 -2.45 13.06
CA GLY A 84 -9.94 -1.60 11.91
C GLY A 84 -9.05 -2.29 10.87
N LEU A 85 -8.03 -3.01 11.31
CA LEU A 85 -7.17 -3.80 10.41
C LEU A 85 -7.96 -4.89 9.70
N ASP A 86 -8.80 -5.61 10.42
CA ASP A 86 -9.71 -6.62 9.86
C ASP A 86 -10.60 -6.04 8.77
N HIS A 87 -11.18 -4.86 9.02
CA HIS A 87 -11.99 -4.16 8.03
C HIS A 87 -11.18 -3.76 6.78
N VAL A 88 -9.96 -3.26 6.95
CA VAL A 88 -9.07 -2.93 5.82
C VAL A 88 -8.76 -4.16 4.98
N LEU A 89 -8.41 -5.29 5.60
CA LEU A 89 -8.15 -6.54 4.88
C LEU A 89 -9.40 -7.06 4.15
N ALA A 90 -10.58 -6.87 4.74
CA ALA A 90 -11.86 -7.27 4.15
C ALA A 90 -12.32 -6.37 3.00
N SER A 91 -11.81 -5.12 2.91
CA SER A 91 -12.27 -4.15 1.92
C SER A 91 -11.82 -4.45 0.49
N GLY A 92 -10.73 -5.21 0.33
CA GLY A 92 -10.11 -5.49 -0.98
C GLY A 92 -9.45 -4.26 -1.63
N GLU A 93 -9.22 -3.21 -0.85
CA GLU A 93 -8.48 -2.03 -1.32
C GLU A 93 -6.98 -2.32 -1.41
N ASP A 94 -6.32 -1.71 -2.39
CA ASP A 94 -4.87 -1.85 -2.60
C ASP A 94 -4.08 -1.09 -1.52
N ILE A 95 -3.96 -1.72 -0.35
CA ILE A 95 -3.30 -1.15 0.83
C ILE A 95 -2.33 -2.17 1.41
N ASN A 96 -1.08 -1.76 1.54
CA ASN A 96 -0.04 -2.52 2.21
C ASN A 96 -0.06 -2.29 3.72
N VAL A 97 0.16 -3.33 4.50
CA VAL A 97 0.24 -3.25 5.96
C VAL A 97 1.57 -3.79 6.45
N LEU A 98 2.34 -2.96 7.15
CA LEU A 98 3.59 -3.36 7.79
C LEU A 98 3.43 -3.37 9.31
N VAL A 99 3.50 -4.55 9.91
CA VAL A 99 3.42 -4.72 11.37
C VAL A 99 4.80 -4.97 11.95
N TYR A 100 5.25 -4.07 12.83
CA TYR A 100 6.43 -4.30 13.67
C TYR A 100 6.02 -5.15 14.86
N ASP A 101 6.26 -6.44 14.78
CA ASP A 101 5.96 -7.40 15.85
C ASP A 101 7.11 -7.44 16.87
N THR A 102 7.04 -6.55 17.84
CA THR A 102 8.00 -6.46 18.96
C THR A 102 7.60 -7.32 20.15
N GLU A 103 6.46 -8.03 20.04
CA GLU A 103 5.91 -8.95 21.05
C GLU A 103 5.48 -8.31 22.38
N ILE A 104 5.52 -6.98 22.48
CA ILE A 104 5.05 -6.19 23.62
C ILE A 104 4.57 -4.79 23.16
N TYR A 105 3.78 -4.12 23.99
CA TYR A 105 3.50 -2.70 23.84
C TYR A 105 4.77 -1.88 24.17
N SER A 106 5.68 -1.74 23.20
CA SER A 106 7.00 -1.14 23.44
C SER A 106 6.95 0.36 23.70
N ASN A 107 6.05 1.10 23.04
CA ASN A 107 5.92 2.56 23.16
C ASN A 107 5.29 3.02 24.47
N THR A 108 4.50 2.19 25.15
CA THR A 108 3.79 2.54 26.39
C THR A 108 4.44 1.97 27.65
N GLY A 109 5.46 1.12 27.52
CA GLY A 109 6.23 0.66 28.64
C GLY A 109 6.32 -0.85 28.85
N GLY A 110 6.11 -1.68 27.85
CA GLY A 110 6.40 -3.11 27.89
C GLY A 110 5.26 -3.97 28.45
N GLN A 111 4.01 -3.61 28.16
CA GLN A 111 2.84 -4.43 28.51
C GLN A 111 2.71 -5.62 27.57
N ALA A 112 2.15 -6.72 28.07
CA ALA A 112 1.85 -7.88 27.24
C ALA A 112 0.76 -7.54 26.20
N SER A 113 1.00 -7.93 24.95
CA SER A 113 0.03 -7.91 23.85
C SER A 113 -0.46 -9.33 23.51
N LYS A 114 -1.38 -9.46 22.56
CA LYS A 114 -1.75 -10.77 22.01
C LYS A 114 -0.63 -11.38 21.15
N SER A 115 0.38 -10.58 20.76
CA SER A 115 1.60 -11.03 20.12
C SER A 115 2.63 -11.64 21.09
N THR A 116 2.57 -11.29 22.36
CA THR A 116 3.51 -11.81 23.37
C THR A 116 3.44 -13.32 23.45
N PRO A 117 4.58 -14.04 23.35
CA PRO A 117 4.61 -15.50 23.45
C PRO A 117 4.11 -16.02 24.80
N VAL A 118 3.69 -17.29 24.81
CA VAL A 118 3.36 -18.01 26.07
C VAL A 118 4.58 -18.04 26.97
N ALA A 119 4.38 -17.91 28.26
CA ALA A 119 5.38 -17.88 29.33
C ALA A 119 6.33 -16.64 29.31
N ALA A 120 6.28 -15.78 28.31
CA ALA A 120 7.05 -14.55 28.31
C ALA A 120 6.56 -13.58 29.41
N MET A 121 7.50 -13.01 30.16
CA MET A 121 7.22 -12.02 31.18
C MET A 121 7.14 -10.62 30.57
N ALA A 122 6.09 -9.91 30.90
CA ALA A 122 5.87 -8.50 30.53
C ALA A 122 5.02 -7.80 31.59
N LYS A 123 4.85 -6.49 31.51
CA LYS A 123 3.87 -5.81 32.38
C LYS A 123 2.48 -6.40 32.13
N PHE A 124 1.72 -6.59 33.21
CA PHE A 124 0.44 -7.32 33.29
C PHE A 124 0.55 -8.83 33.04
N ALA A 125 1.77 -9.37 32.88
CA ALA A 125 2.06 -10.78 32.77
C ALA A 125 3.35 -11.14 33.54
N ALA A 126 3.49 -10.70 34.79
CA ALA A 126 4.71 -10.88 35.60
C ALA A 126 5.03 -12.38 35.89
N ALA A 127 4.00 -13.23 35.99
CA ALA A 127 4.13 -14.67 36.13
C ALA A 127 4.22 -15.43 34.77
N GLY A 128 4.42 -14.73 33.69
CA GLY A 128 4.39 -15.23 32.32
C GLY A 128 2.99 -15.21 31.70
N LYS A 129 2.92 -14.91 30.42
CA LYS A 129 1.66 -14.89 29.67
C LYS A 129 1.10 -16.31 29.56
N ARG A 130 -0.18 -16.49 29.92
CA ARG A 130 -0.86 -17.79 29.94
C ARG A 130 -1.47 -18.20 28.61
N SER A 131 -1.82 -17.23 27.75
CA SER A 131 -2.44 -17.49 26.45
C SER A 131 -1.41 -17.56 25.33
N LYS A 132 -1.73 -18.34 24.30
CA LYS A 132 -0.89 -18.42 23.08
C LYS A 132 -0.83 -17.07 22.34
N LYS A 133 0.25 -16.87 21.60
CA LYS A 133 0.37 -15.79 20.63
C LYS A 133 -0.75 -15.92 19.59
N LYS A 134 -1.42 -14.82 19.31
CA LYS A 134 -2.39 -14.73 18.21
C LYS A 134 -1.65 -14.88 16.89
N ASP A 135 -2.15 -15.70 16.00
CA ASP A 135 -1.60 -15.83 14.65
C ASP A 135 -2.26 -14.85 13.70
N LEU A 136 -1.71 -13.64 13.62
CA LEU A 136 -2.24 -12.58 12.77
C LEU A 136 -2.09 -12.92 11.28
N GLY A 137 -1.00 -13.58 10.90
CA GLY A 137 -0.75 -13.99 9.53
C GLY A 137 -1.80 -14.98 9.03
N MET A 138 -2.09 -16.03 9.81
CA MET A 138 -3.14 -17.00 9.47
C MET A 138 -4.53 -16.36 9.39
N MET A 139 -4.81 -15.38 10.25
CA MET A 139 -6.09 -14.65 10.19
C MET A 139 -6.19 -13.82 8.91
N ALA A 140 -5.11 -13.14 8.49
CA ALA A 140 -5.07 -12.42 7.22
C ALA A 140 -5.19 -13.37 6.02
N MET A 141 -4.52 -14.52 6.05
CA MET A 141 -4.62 -15.54 4.99
C MET A 141 -6.03 -16.10 4.81
N SER A 142 -6.88 -16.06 5.85
CA SER A 142 -8.26 -16.56 5.78
C SER A 142 -9.16 -15.78 4.81
N TYR A 143 -8.78 -14.55 4.43
CA TYR A 143 -9.47 -13.77 3.40
C TYR A 143 -9.27 -14.32 1.99
N GLY A 144 -8.17 -15.07 1.74
CA GLY A 144 -7.88 -15.72 0.47
C GLY A 144 -7.31 -14.83 -0.63
N ASN A 145 -7.40 -13.52 -0.49
CA ASN A 145 -6.92 -12.48 -1.42
C ASN A 145 -5.87 -11.55 -0.79
N VAL A 146 -5.25 -11.94 0.31
CA VAL A 146 -4.23 -11.16 1.00
C VAL A 146 -2.88 -11.84 0.88
N TYR A 147 -1.89 -11.12 0.34
CA TYR A 147 -0.49 -11.53 0.41
C TYR A 147 0.02 -11.40 1.84
N VAL A 148 0.59 -12.45 2.39
CA VAL A 148 1.13 -12.46 3.76
C VAL A 148 2.58 -12.91 3.76
N ALA A 149 3.46 -12.11 4.34
CA ALA A 149 4.86 -12.46 4.57
C ALA A 149 5.23 -12.24 6.04
N GLN A 150 5.94 -13.19 6.62
CA GLN A 150 6.57 -13.04 7.93
C GLN A 150 8.09 -13.09 7.76
N VAL A 151 8.78 -12.04 8.16
CA VAL A 151 10.20 -11.86 7.94
C VAL A 151 10.92 -11.39 9.21
N GLY A 152 12.17 -11.78 9.36
CA GLY A 152 13.06 -11.31 10.43
C GLY A 152 14.04 -10.27 9.89
N MET A 153 13.86 -8.99 10.26
CA MET A 153 14.68 -7.89 9.73
C MET A 153 16.18 -8.07 9.92
N GLY A 154 16.58 -8.67 11.04
CA GLY A 154 17.99 -8.93 11.36
C GLY A 154 18.54 -10.23 10.78
N ALA A 155 17.68 -11.14 10.30
CA ALA A 155 18.08 -12.46 9.83
C ALA A 155 18.57 -12.41 8.37
N ASP A 156 17.77 -11.87 7.48
CA ASP A 156 18.11 -11.73 6.05
C ASP A 156 17.48 -10.47 5.46
N LYS A 157 18.30 -9.48 5.16
CA LYS A 157 17.87 -8.20 4.57
C LYS A 157 17.30 -8.37 3.16
N ASN A 158 17.80 -9.34 2.39
CA ASN A 158 17.32 -9.57 1.03
C ASN A 158 15.92 -10.18 1.04
N GLN A 159 15.63 -11.06 2.01
CA GLN A 159 14.30 -11.61 2.21
C GLN A 159 13.30 -10.49 2.54
N VAL A 160 13.66 -9.56 3.42
CA VAL A 160 12.80 -8.41 3.76
C VAL A 160 12.52 -7.55 2.53
N LEU A 161 13.55 -7.18 1.77
CA LEU A 161 13.40 -6.38 0.55
C LEU A 161 12.55 -7.10 -0.50
N LYS A 162 12.73 -8.42 -0.64
CA LYS A 162 11.91 -9.25 -1.53
C LYS A 162 10.44 -9.20 -1.12
N ALA A 163 10.13 -9.44 0.15
CA ALA A 163 8.76 -9.42 0.66
C ALA A 163 8.08 -8.05 0.46
N ILE A 164 8.80 -6.94 0.70
CA ILE A 164 8.28 -5.59 0.46
C ILE A 164 7.96 -5.37 -1.04
N ARG A 165 8.84 -5.83 -1.94
CA ARG A 165 8.62 -5.70 -3.38
C ARG A 165 7.46 -6.58 -3.87
N GLU A 166 7.32 -7.77 -3.31
CA GLU A 166 6.21 -8.67 -3.63
C GLU A 166 4.87 -8.09 -3.12
N ALA A 167 4.84 -7.52 -1.91
CA ALA A 167 3.66 -6.84 -1.40
C ALA A 167 3.26 -5.65 -2.28
N GLU A 168 4.23 -4.82 -2.69
CA GLU A 168 4.00 -3.66 -3.55
C GLU A 168 3.50 -4.02 -4.96
N ALA A 169 3.83 -5.22 -5.43
CA ALA A 169 3.44 -5.71 -6.75
C ALA A 169 2.19 -6.60 -6.72
N TYR A 170 1.63 -6.86 -5.55
CA TYR A 170 0.44 -7.68 -5.38
C TYR A 170 -0.81 -6.78 -5.46
N ASP A 171 -1.61 -6.99 -6.51
CA ASP A 171 -2.86 -6.26 -6.80
C ASP A 171 -4.09 -7.07 -6.36
#